data_38a094db0e51b57eb1296b739d077e82
#
_entry.id   38a094db0e51b57eb1296b739d077e82
#
_cell.length_a   1.000
_cell.length_b   1.000
_cell.length_c   1.000
_cell.angle_alpha   90.00
_cell.angle_beta   90.00
_cell.angle_gamma   90.00
#
_symmetry.space_group_name_H-M   'P 1'
#
loop_
_entity.id
_entity.type
_entity.pdbx_description
1 polymer ?
#
loop_
_entity_poly.entity_id
_entity_poly.type
_entity_poly.pdbx_seq_one_letter_code
_entity_poly.pdbx_strand_id
1 'polypeptide(L)'
;MKVLTTTAFRKVLHALGDNPRVVTPGSAATPCEALHLIDEQLDRWTLFCVNAPVGVPTRAEVTHETIFVGPGQRHAGHVEFLPGRLSNTPDLLRTTRTPDLVVLHTTTPRNGQVSMGIEVQIMPAAVEAARAHGGIVVAVMNPRMPFVAGDGVMSTDEIDYGIEIDAPLVTVGKASLDDASMTIGDTI
;
A
#
# COMPACT_ATOMS: atom_id res chain seq x y z
N MET A 1 4.82 5.68 17.45
CA MET A 1 4.62 4.30 16.89
C MET A 1 4.88 3.25 17.95
N LYS A 2 3.96 2.29 18.12
CA LYS A 2 4.14 1.11 18.98
C LYS A 2 4.39 -0.13 18.12
N VAL A 3 5.51 -0.82 18.31
CA VAL A 3 5.81 -2.05 17.56
C VAL A 3 4.98 -3.20 18.12
N LEU A 4 4.30 -3.92 17.24
CA LEU A 4 3.40 -5.03 17.55
C LEU A 4 3.99 -6.36 17.08
N THR A 5 3.71 -7.42 17.84
CA THR A 5 3.82 -8.77 17.32
C THR A 5 2.66 -9.06 16.34
N THR A 6 2.80 -10.06 15.47
CA THR A 6 1.72 -10.50 14.58
C THR A 6 0.42 -10.80 15.34
N THR A 7 0.50 -11.42 16.51
CA THR A 7 -0.68 -11.70 17.35
C THR A 7 -1.35 -10.43 17.87
N ALA A 8 -0.56 -9.40 18.23
CA ALA A 8 -1.12 -8.12 18.66
C ALA A 8 -1.72 -7.34 17.49
N PHE A 9 -1.12 -7.42 16.31
CA PHE A 9 -1.66 -6.82 15.09
C PHE A 9 -3.03 -7.43 14.69
N ARG A 10 -3.18 -8.74 14.80
CA ARG A 10 -4.48 -9.42 14.59
C ARG A 10 -5.60 -8.81 15.45
N LYS A 11 -5.30 -8.47 16.72
CA LYS A 11 -6.30 -7.83 17.59
C LYS A 11 -6.69 -6.42 17.11
N VAL A 12 -5.76 -5.68 16.53
CA VAL A 12 -6.04 -4.38 15.92
C VAL A 12 -6.97 -4.55 14.71
N LEU A 13 -6.72 -5.55 13.86
CA LEU A 13 -7.55 -5.85 12.69
C LEU A 13 -8.99 -6.22 13.09
N HIS A 14 -9.17 -7.05 14.12
CA HIS A 14 -10.49 -7.42 14.63
C HIS A 14 -11.27 -6.26 15.26
N ALA A 15 -10.62 -5.16 15.60
CA ALA A 15 -11.27 -3.95 16.09
C ALA A 15 -11.73 -3.01 14.97
N LEU A 16 -11.31 -3.25 13.73
CA LEU A 16 -11.83 -2.56 12.55
C LEU A 16 -13.27 -3.05 12.31
N GLY A 17 -14.17 -2.18 11.96
CA GLY A 17 -15.57 -2.52 11.70
C GLY A 17 -15.76 -3.56 10.58
N ASP A 18 -16.99 -3.79 10.17
CA ASP A 18 -17.32 -4.65 9.04
C ASP A 18 -16.89 -3.98 7.72
N ASN A 19 -16.22 -4.74 6.84
CA ASN A 19 -15.72 -4.30 5.54
C ASN A 19 -14.81 -3.04 5.58
N PRO A 20 -13.73 -3.03 6.40
CA PRO A 20 -12.86 -1.87 6.51
C PRO A 20 -12.13 -1.59 5.19
N ARG A 21 -11.92 -0.29 4.88
CA ARG A 21 -11.10 0.14 3.75
C ARG A 21 -9.64 0.23 4.16
N VAL A 22 -8.83 -0.61 3.55
CA VAL A 22 -7.37 -0.65 3.71
C VAL A 22 -6.72 0.05 2.51
N VAL A 23 -5.96 1.09 2.76
CA VAL A 23 -5.20 1.82 1.72
C VAL A 23 -3.73 1.47 1.85
N THR A 24 -3.10 1.10 0.75
CA THR A 24 -1.69 0.68 0.70
C THR A 24 -0.98 1.23 -0.53
N PRO A 25 0.36 1.37 -0.51
CA PRO A 25 1.10 1.71 -1.71
C PRO A 25 0.94 0.62 -2.76
N GLY A 26 0.97 1.03 -4.02
CA GLY A 26 0.89 0.14 -5.16
C GLY A 26 2.24 -0.26 -5.74
N SER A 27 2.20 -0.84 -6.94
CA SER A 27 3.38 -1.22 -7.72
C SER A 27 4.42 -2.02 -6.90
N ALA A 28 5.69 -1.62 -6.96
CA ALA A 28 6.79 -2.34 -6.30
C ALA A 28 6.83 -2.17 -4.78
N ALA A 29 6.13 -1.19 -4.21
CA ALA A 29 6.07 -0.99 -2.75
C ALA A 29 4.89 -1.67 -2.07
N THR A 30 4.06 -2.43 -2.79
CA THR A 30 2.92 -3.14 -2.19
C THR A 30 3.41 -4.20 -1.20
N PRO A 31 3.01 -4.13 0.09
CA PRO A 31 3.42 -5.08 1.13
C PRO A 31 2.57 -6.35 1.10
N CYS A 32 2.74 -7.20 0.07
CA CYS A 32 1.90 -8.36 -0.18
C CYS A 32 1.77 -9.30 1.02
N GLU A 33 2.85 -9.58 1.75
CA GLU A 33 2.85 -10.43 2.93
C GLU A 33 1.97 -9.85 4.05
N ALA A 34 2.02 -8.54 4.27
CA ALA A 34 1.15 -7.88 5.25
C ALA A 34 -0.32 -7.90 4.81
N LEU A 35 -0.58 -7.76 3.50
CA LEU A 35 -1.95 -7.86 2.96
C LEU A 35 -2.52 -9.27 3.14
N HIS A 36 -1.73 -10.32 3.00
CA HIS A 36 -2.17 -11.69 3.31
C HIS A 36 -2.45 -11.89 4.80
N LEU A 37 -1.64 -11.32 5.69
CA LEU A 37 -1.94 -11.35 7.14
C LEU A 37 -3.27 -10.64 7.47
N ILE A 38 -3.59 -9.54 6.77
CA ILE A 38 -4.86 -8.84 6.90
C ILE A 38 -6.00 -9.71 6.38
N ASP A 39 -5.83 -10.31 5.20
CA ASP A 39 -6.82 -11.16 4.54
C ASP A 39 -7.20 -12.40 5.34
N GLU A 40 -6.25 -12.98 6.08
CA GLU A 40 -6.49 -14.09 7.00
C GLU A 40 -7.36 -13.73 8.21
N GLN A 41 -7.50 -12.44 8.54
CA GLN A 41 -8.16 -11.97 9.76
C GLN A 41 -9.51 -11.29 9.49
N LEU A 42 -9.76 -10.83 8.28
CA LEU A 42 -10.96 -10.11 7.90
C LEU A 42 -11.81 -10.96 6.97
N ASP A 43 -13.07 -11.18 7.33
CA ASP A 43 -14.01 -11.93 6.50
C ASP A 43 -14.25 -11.21 5.18
N ARG A 44 -14.41 -9.89 5.23
CA ARG A 44 -14.65 -9.00 4.10
C ARG A 44 -13.92 -7.69 4.30
N TRP A 45 -13.33 -7.15 3.27
CA TRP A 45 -12.65 -5.87 3.32
C TRP A 45 -12.43 -5.26 1.93
N THR A 46 -12.12 -3.97 1.90
CA THR A 46 -11.86 -3.22 0.68
C THR A 46 -10.38 -2.84 0.60
N LEU A 47 -9.70 -3.25 -0.48
CA LEU A 47 -8.32 -2.88 -0.78
C LEU A 47 -8.31 -1.71 -1.77
N PHE A 48 -7.94 -0.53 -1.31
CA PHE A 48 -7.62 0.59 -2.19
C PHE A 48 -6.12 0.57 -2.50
N CYS A 49 -5.78 0.24 -3.73
CA CYS A 49 -4.39 0.12 -4.18
C CYS A 49 -4.28 0.54 -5.65
N VAL A 50 -3.35 1.44 -5.96
CA VAL A 50 -3.10 1.92 -7.32
C VAL A 50 -2.07 1.02 -7.98
N ASN A 51 -2.42 0.41 -9.13
CA ASN A 51 -1.51 -0.48 -9.87
C ASN A 51 -0.99 -1.66 -9.02
N ALA A 52 -1.89 -2.42 -8.39
CA ALA A 52 -1.50 -3.55 -7.54
C ALA A 52 -0.74 -4.63 -8.33
N PRO A 53 0.40 -5.13 -7.83
CA PRO A 53 1.15 -6.22 -8.45
C PRO A 53 0.42 -7.55 -8.30
N VAL A 54 0.88 -8.56 -9.03
CA VAL A 54 0.55 -9.96 -8.75
C VAL A 54 1.01 -10.32 -7.34
N GLY A 55 0.20 -11.08 -6.61
CA GLY A 55 0.50 -11.48 -5.24
C GLY A 55 -0.34 -10.76 -4.16
N VAL A 56 -1.23 -9.83 -4.53
CA VAL A 56 -2.24 -9.29 -3.60
C VAL A 56 -3.37 -10.31 -3.39
N PRO A 57 -4.09 -10.30 -2.25
CA PRO A 57 -5.27 -11.14 -2.03
C PRO A 57 -6.35 -10.89 -3.10
N THR A 58 -6.93 -11.96 -3.67
CA THR A 58 -7.88 -11.86 -4.80
C THR A 58 -9.17 -12.68 -4.60
N ARG A 59 -9.44 -13.18 -3.39
CA ARG A 59 -10.67 -13.91 -3.08
C ARG A 59 -11.90 -13.01 -3.25
N ALA A 60 -13.07 -13.59 -3.42
CA ALA A 60 -14.31 -12.89 -3.77
C ALA A 60 -14.78 -11.85 -2.72
N GLU A 61 -14.41 -12.05 -1.46
CA GLU A 61 -14.77 -11.17 -0.34
C GLU A 61 -13.85 -9.94 -0.22
N VAL A 62 -12.81 -9.83 -1.05
CA VAL A 62 -11.95 -8.66 -1.15
C VAL A 62 -12.42 -7.79 -2.31
N THR A 63 -12.93 -6.60 -2.01
CA THR A 63 -13.24 -5.59 -3.03
C THR A 63 -11.98 -4.79 -3.34
N HIS A 64 -11.55 -4.79 -4.59
CA HIS A 64 -10.44 -3.95 -5.05
C HIS A 64 -10.96 -2.63 -5.57
N GLU A 65 -10.70 -1.54 -4.88
CA GLU A 65 -10.93 -0.17 -5.39
C GLU A 65 -9.64 0.37 -6.00
N THR A 66 -9.72 0.95 -7.19
CA THR A 66 -8.56 1.52 -7.86
C THR A 66 -8.92 2.53 -8.94
N ILE A 67 -8.04 3.49 -9.16
CA ILE A 67 -8.07 4.41 -10.32
C ILE A 67 -7.13 3.96 -11.43
N PHE A 68 -6.29 2.95 -11.18
CA PHE A 68 -5.38 2.36 -12.15
C PHE A 68 -5.24 0.86 -11.89
N VAL A 69 -5.85 0.05 -12.75
CA VAL A 69 -5.89 -1.40 -12.60
C VAL A 69 -4.53 -2.02 -12.88
N GLY A 70 -3.92 -2.58 -11.85
CA GLY A 70 -2.66 -3.32 -11.94
C GLY A 70 -2.83 -4.80 -12.32
N PRO A 71 -1.72 -5.49 -12.58
CA PRO A 71 -1.76 -6.91 -12.97
C PRO A 71 -2.45 -7.81 -11.94
N GLY A 72 -2.25 -7.55 -10.64
CA GLY A 72 -2.86 -8.32 -9.57
C GLY A 72 -4.38 -8.15 -9.48
N GLN A 73 -4.88 -6.99 -9.88
CA GLN A 73 -6.32 -6.69 -9.83
C GLN A 73 -7.11 -7.29 -11.00
N ARG A 74 -6.43 -7.58 -12.13
CA ARG A 74 -7.11 -8.11 -13.34
C ARG A 74 -7.75 -9.48 -13.13
N HIS A 75 -7.34 -10.20 -12.10
CA HIS A 75 -7.84 -11.53 -11.75
C HIS A 75 -8.57 -11.56 -10.41
N ALA A 76 -8.80 -10.39 -9.80
CA ALA A 76 -9.57 -10.30 -8.56
C ALA A 76 -11.07 -10.58 -8.82
N GLY A 77 -11.73 -11.17 -7.82
CA GLY A 77 -13.14 -11.52 -7.92
C GLY A 77 -14.07 -10.31 -8.02
N HIS A 78 -13.70 -9.18 -7.41
CA HIS A 78 -14.46 -7.93 -7.44
C HIS A 78 -13.51 -6.73 -7.57
N VAL A 79 -13.68 -5.96 -8.66
CA VAL A 79 -12.90 -4.74 -8.91
C VAL A 79 -13.83 -3.56 -9.18
N GLU A 80 -13.72 -2.53 -8.35
CA GLU A 80 -14.37 -1.23 -8.54
C GLU A 80 -13.36 -0.25 -9.14
N PHE A 81 -13.48 -0.04 -10.44
CA PHE A 81 -12.69 0.99 -11.12
C PHE A 81 -13.32 2.37 -10.89
N LEU A 82 -12.53 3.28 -10.34
CA LEU A 82 -12.92 4.65 -10.08
C LEU A 82 -12.40 5.54 -11.21
N PRO A 83 -13.24 5.95 -12.17
CA PRO A 83 -12.79 6.77 -13.28
C PRO A 83 -12.40 8.17 -12.78
N GLY A 84 -11.15 8.54 -12.98
CA GLY A 84 -10.62 9.82 -12.52
C GLY A 84 -9.17 10.02 -12.91
N ARG A 85 -8.68 11.24 -12.67
CA ARG A 85 -7.25 11.52 -12.80
C ARG A 85 -6.53 11.06 -11.53
N LEU A 86 -5.30 10.61 -11.69
CA LEU A 86 -4.45 10.20 -10.56
C LEU A 86 -4.32 11.33 -9.51
N SER A 87 -4.27 12.59 -9.97
CA SER A 87 -4.22 13.78 -9.11
C SER A 87 -5.47 14.00 -8.25
N ASN A 88 -6.60 13.36 -8.57
CA ASN A 88 -7.83 13.48 -7.78
C ASN A 88 -7.91 12.43 -6.65
N THR A 89 -6.97 11.50 -6.58
CA THR A 89 -6.97 10.45 -5.55
C THR A 89 -6.93 11.01 -4.13
N PRO A 90 -6.14 12.05 -3.80
CA PRO A 90 -6.20 12.67 -2.49
C PRO A 90 -7.59 13.12 -2.07
N ASP A 91 -8.36 13.72 -3.00
CA ASP A 91 -9.72 14.19 -2.71
C ASP A 91 -10.68 13.02 -2.49
N LEU A 92 -10.54 11.92 -3.24
CA LEU A 92 -11.31 10.69 -2.99
C LEU A 92 -11.07 10.15 -1.59
N LEU A 93 -9.79 10.08 -1.16
CA LEU A 93 -9.41 9.59 0.17
C LEU A 93 -9.93 10.51 1.29
N ARG A 94 -9.96 11.82 1.07
CA ARG A 94 -10.47 12.79 2.05
C ARG A 94 -11.99 12.83 2.17
N THR A 95 -12.73 12.36 1.16
CA THR A 95 -14.18 12.58 1.08
C THR A 95 -15.00 11.29 1.02
N THR A 96 -14.83 10.47 0.00
CA THR A 96 -15.72 9.34 -0.30
C THR A 96 -15.07 7.97 -0.12
N ARG A 97 -13.75 7.93 0.00
CA ARG A 97 -12.94 6.70 0.14
C ARG A 97 -11.98 6.80 1.32
N THR A 98 -12.51 7.31 2.45
CA THR A 98 -11.73 7.49 3.68
C THR A 98 -11.16 6.16 4.17
N PRO A 99 -9.86 6.10 4.52
CA PRO A 99 -9.24 4.88 5.03
C PRO A 99 -9.65 4.58 6.47
N ASP A 100 -10.02 3.33 6.76
CA ASP A 100 -10.09 2.80 8.13
C ASP A 100 -8.70 2.35 8.61
N LEU A 101 -7.89 1.84 7.66
CA LEU A 101 -6.52 1.40 7.89
C LEU A 101 -5.63 1.86 6.75
N VAL A 102 -4.54 2.54 7.08
CA VAL A 102 -3.44 2.83 6.14
C VAL A 102 -2.28 1.90 6.46
N VAL A 103 -1.83 1.14 5.47
CA VAL A 103 -0.69 0.23 5.58
C VAL A 103 0.47 0.81 4.77
N LEU A 104 1.42 1.41 5.44
CA LEU A 104 2.66 1.90 4.84
C LEU A 104 3.67 0.75 4.68
N HIS A 105 4.46 0.76 3.63
CA HIS A 105 5.64 -0.10 3.51
C HIS A 105 6.88 0.77 3.67
N THR A 106 7.63 0.56 4.74
CA THR A 106 8.67 1.51 5.16
C THR A 106 10.00 0.81 5.46
N THR A 107 11.03 1.63 5.61
CA THR A 107 12.28 1.19 6.25
C THR A 107 12.05 0.88 7.73
N THR A 108 13.02 0.21 8.37
CA THR A 108 13.13 0.24 9.83
C THR A 108 13.41 1.67 10.30
N PRO A 109 12.95 2.07 11.52
CA PRO A 109 13.14 3.42 12.02
C PRO A 109 14.61 3.80 12.18
N ARG A 110 14.94 5.04 11.80
CA ARG A 110 16.23 5.68 12.02
C ARG A 110 16.03 7.09 12.59
N ASN A 111 16.56 7.37 13.74
CA ASN A 111 16.42 8.68 14.42
C ASN A 111 14.96 9.15 14.54
N GLY A 112 14.03 8.25 14.87
CA GLY A 112 12.62 8.58 15.00
C GLY A 112 11.87 8.78 13.69
N GLN A 113 12.46 8.41 12.56
CA GLN A 113 11.87 8.52 11.23
C GLN A 113 11.89 7.20 10.47
N VAL A 114 10.94 7.02 9.56
CA VAL A 114 10.90 5.96 8.55
C VAL A 114 10.83 6.59 7.17
N SER A 115 11.28 5.86 6.15
CA SER A 115 11.11 6.25 4.74
C SER A 115 10.18 5.26 4.05
N MET A 116 9.25 5.74 3.22
CA MET A 116 8.42 4.92 2.33
C MET A 116 9.23 4.32 1.18
N GLY A 117 10.51 4.66 1.08
CA GLY A 117 11.47 4.05 0.17
C GLY A 117 11.14 4.26 -1.30
N ILE A 118 10.91 3.14 -2.01
CA ILE A 118 10.84 3.10 -3.47
C ILE A 118 9.58 3.72 -4.08
N GLU A 119 8.48 3.86 -3.32
CA GLU A 119 7.25 4.46 -3.81
C GLU A 119 6.47 5.18 -2.71
N VAL A 120 6.21 6.45 -2.92
CA VAL A 120 5.45 7.31 -2.00
C VAL A 120 3.98 7.42 -2.42
N GLN A 121 3.73 7.64 -3.71
CA GLN A 121 2.41 7.72 -4.34
C GLN A 121 1.39 8.56 -3.54
N ILE A 122 0.26 7.94 -3.24
CA ILE A 122 -0.89 8.54 -2.54
C ILE A 122 -0.77 8.48 -1.00
N MET A 123 0.30 7.86 -0.47
CA MET A 123 0.35 7.50 0.95
C MET A 123 0.34 8.70 1.91
N PRO A 124 1.00 9.83 1.65
CA PRO A 124 0.87 11.00 2.51
C PRO A 124 -0.59 11.48 2.64
N ALA A 125 -1.32 11.53 1.52
CA ALA A 125 -2.74 11.91 1.52
C ALA A 125 -3.63 10.86 2.22
N ALA A 126 -3.29 9.57 2.11
CA ALA A 126 -3.98 8.51 2.83
C ALA A 126 -3.81 8.64 4.34
N VAL A 127 -2.61 8.95 4.81
CA VAL A 127 -2.32 9.19 6.24
C VAL A 127 -3.09 10.41 6.74
N GLU A 128 -3.04 11.52 6.02
CA GLU A 128 -3.81 12.74 6.35
C GLU A 128 -5.31 12.42 6.46
N ALA A 129 -5.88 11.70 5.48
CA ALA A 129 -7.28 11.33 5.47
C ALA A 129 -7.64 10.40 6.64
N ALA A 130 -6.82 9.38 6.93
CA ALA A 130 -7.02 8.50 8.07
C ALA A 130 -7.02 9.28 9.38
N ARG A 131 -6.06 10.19 9.59
CA ARG A 131 -6.00 11.03 10.78
C ARG A 131 -7.23 11.90 10.97
N ALA A 132 -7.74 12.50 9.88
CA ALA A 132 -8.94 13.34 9.92
C ALA A 132 -10.21 12.57 10.29
N HIS A 133 -10.25 11.26 10.05
CA HIS A 133 -11.46 10.43 10.22
C HIS A 133 -11.31 9.34 11.30
N GLY A 134 -10.22 9.33 12.05
CA GLY A 134 -9.98 8.36 13.12
C GLY A 134 -9.52 6.99 12.65
N GLY A 135 -9.03 6.88 11.42
CA GLY A 135 -8.41 5.68 10.88
C GLY A 135 -7.04 5.40 11.52
N ILE A 136 -6.58 4.17 11.38
CA ILE A 136 -5.33 3.67 11.95
C ILE A 136 -4.22 3.70 10.89
N VAL A 137 -3.01 4.10 11.29
CA VAL A 137 -1.80 4.08 10.44
C VAL A 137 -0.82 3.03 10.95
N VAL A 138 -0.48 2.07 10.09
CA VAL A 138 0.45 0.98 10.38
C VAL A 138 1.64 1.03 9.43
N ALA A 139 2.86 0.95 9.96
CA ALA A 139 4.07 0.76 9.18
C ALA A 139 4.45 -0.72 9.12
N VAL A 140 4.53 -1.27 7.94
CA VAL A 140 5.22 -2.53 7.65
C VAL A 140 6.70 -2.19 7.47
N MET A 141 7.49 -2.45 8.50
CA MET A 141 8.91 -2.14 8.54
C MET A 141 9.70 -3.27 7.91
N ASN A 142 10.29 -2.99 6.75
CA ASN A 142 11.08 -3.97 6.00
C ASN A 142 12.55 -3.54 5.95
N PRO A 143 13.49 -4.34 6.48
CA PRO A 143 14.92 -4.01 6.46
C PRO A 143 15.49 -3.94 5.04
N ARG A 144 14.80 -4.51 4.04
CA ARG A 144 15.19 -4.45 2.62
C ARG A 144 14.74 -3.18 1.93
N MET A 145 13.85 -2.39 2.54
CA MET A 145 13.41 -1.12 1.97
C MET A 145 14.56 -0.10 2.03
N PRO A 146 14.96 0.50 0.90
CA PRO A 146 15.99 1.54 0.91
C PRO A 146 15.46 2.82 1.55
N PHE A 147 16.30 3.51 2.31
CA PHE A 147 15.97 4.84 2.80
C PHE A 147 16.13 5.85 1.66
N VAL A 148 15.02 6.49 1.29
CA VAL A 148 14.98 7.56 0.29
C VAL A 148 14.52 8.83 1.00
N ALA A 149 15.32 9.89 0.89
CA ALA A 149 15.01 11.19 1.45
C ALA A 149 13.94 11.92 0.63
N GLY A 150 13.21 12.83 1.26
CA GLY A 150 12.16 13.64 0.62
C GLY A 150 10.80 13.43 1.27
N ASP A 151 9.73 13.69 0.52
CA ASP A 151 8.33 13.69 1.02
C ASP A 151 7.83 12.31 1.51
N GLY A 152 8.56 11.24 1.19
CA GLY A 152 8.30 9.90 1.71
C GLY A 152 8.90 9.61 3.09
N VAL A 153 9.55 10.59 3.72
CA VAL A 153 10.06 10.46 5.10
C VAL A 153 9.00 10.94 6.07
N MET A 154 8.70 10.10 7.07
CA MET A 154 7.67 10.37 8.06
C MET A 154 8.21 10.15 9.49
N SER A 155 7.74 10.97 10.43
CA SER A 155 8.02 10.74 11.86
C SER A 155 7.30 9.49 12.36
N THR A 156 8.00 8.72 13.22
CA THR A 156 7.33 7.59 13.90
C THR A 156 6.18 8.02 14.81
N ASP A 157 6.10 9.29 15.19
CA ASP A 157 5.00 9.83 16.00
C ASP A 157 3.70 9.98 15.21
N GLU A 158 3.79 10.00 13.86
CA GLU A 158 2.64 10.04 12.97
C GLU A 158 2.07 8.63 12.66
N ILE A 159 2.66 7.58 13.22
CA ILE A 159 2.31 6.17 12.98
C ILE A 159 1.84 5.54 14.28
N ASP A 160 0.69 4.87 14.27
CA ASP A 160 0.15 4.24 15.48
C ASP A 160 0.91 2.97 15.83
N TYR A 161 1.07 2.08 14.82
CA TYR A 161 1.68 0.78 15.02
C TYR A 161 2.74 0.48 13.96
N GLY A 162 3.71 -0.35 14.33
CA GLY A 162 4.69 -0.93 13.44
C GLY A 162 4.66 -2.45 13.53
N ILE A 163 4.80 -3.14 12.41
CA ILE A 163 5.07 -4.57 12.34
C ILE A 163 6.34 -4.81 11.52
N GLU A 164 7.15 -5.78 11.92
CA GLU A 164 8.38 -6.12 11.21
C GLU A 164 8.13 -7.28 10.26
N ILE A 165 8.46 -7.09 8.99
CA ILE A 165 8.38 -8.12 7.94
C ILE A 165 9.64 -8.04 7.09
N ASP A 166 10.48 -9.08 7.12
CA ASP A 166 11.62 -9.21 6.22
C ASP A 166 11.19 -9.99 4.96
N ALA A 167 10.78 -9.25 3.94
CA ALA A 167 10.30 -9.82 2.69
C ALA A 167 11.06 -9.22 1.49
N PRO A 168 11.24 -9.98 0.40
CA PRO A 168 11.76 -9.44 -0.85
C PRO A 168 10.86 -8.30 -1.36
N LEU A 169 11.48 -7.23 -1.85
CA LEU A 169 10.73 -6.19 -2.57
C LEU A 169 10.33 -6.71 -3.95
N VAL A 170 9.17 -6.26 -4.42
CA VAL A 170 8.71 -6.54 -5.78
C VAL A 170 9.74 -5.98 -6.77
N THR A 171 10.17 -6.79 -7.71
CA THR A 171 11.12 -6.39 -8.76
C THR A 171 10.45 -6.44 -10.11
N VAL A 172 10.79 -5.47 -10.96
CA VAL A 172 10.40 -5.48 -12.38
C VAL A 172 11.45 -6.26 -13.15
N GLY A 173 11.03 -7.24 -13.97
CA GLY A 173 11.92 -7.97 -14.86
C GLY A 173 12.63 -7.03 -15.83
N LYS A 174 13.80 -7.45 -16.33
CA LYS A 174 14.46 -6.70 -17.41
C LYS A 174 13.53 -6.62 -18.60
N ALA A 175 13.36 -5.40 -19.15
CA ALA A 175 12.68 -5.22 -20.41
C ALA A 175 13.44 -5.99 -21.52
N SER A 176 12.71 -6.75 -22.34
CA SER A 176 13.29 -7.28 -23.58
C SER A 176 13.44 -6.13 -24.56
N LEU A 177 14.66 -5.91 -25.04
CA LEU A 177 14.89 -5.00 -26.15
C LEU A 177 14.49 -5.72 -27.43
N ASP A 178 13.42 -5.27 -28.06
CA ASP A 178 13.05 -5.67 -29.39
C ASP A 178 13.68 -4.76 -30.46
N ASP A 179 13.67 -5.17 -31.73
CA ASP A 179 14.28 -4.42 -32.84
C ASP A 179 13.67 -3.02 -32.98
N ALA A 180 12.39 -2.82 -32.65
CA ALA A 180 11.73 -1.53 -32.70
C ALA A 180 12.28 -0.60 -31.61
N SER A 181 12.44 -1.11 -30.40
CA SER A 181 13.02 -0.36 -29.27
C SER A 181 14.47 0.04 -29.54
N MET A 182 15.25 -0.87 -30.14
CA MET A 182 16.63 -0.59 -30.55
C MET A 182 16.67 0.51 -31.62
N THR A 183 15.84 0.40 -32.67
CA THR A 183 15.76 1.40 -33.72
C THR A 183 15.38 2.78 -33.20
N ILE A 184 14.44 2.87 -32.27
CA ILE A 184 14.04 4.13 -31.62
C ILE A 184 15.22 4.70 -30.82
N GLY A 185 15.91 3.86 -30.06
CA GLY A 185 17.07 4.28 -29.28
C GLY A 185 18.22 4.81 -30.12
N ASP A 186 18.46 4.23 -31.30
CA ASP A 186 19.50 4.65 -32.25
C ASP A 186 19.14 5.96 -33.00
N THR A 187 17.86 6.36 -32.95
CA THR A 187 17.36 7.55 -33.65
C THR A 187 17.39 8.82 -32.78
N ILE A 188 17.51 8.67 -31.44
CA ILE A 188 17.55 9.74 -30.45
C ILE A 188 18.98 10.13 -30.13
#